data_1189ef175dff49f815373b1c48959def
#
_entry.id   1189ef175dff49f815373b1c48959def
#
_cell.length_a   1.000
_cell.length_b   1.000
_cell.length_c   1.000
_cell.angle_alpha   90.00
_cell.angle_beta   90.00
_cell.angle_gamma   90.00
#
_symmetry.space_group_name_H-M   'P 1'
#
loop_
_entity.id
_entity.type
_entity.pdbx_description
1 polymer ?
#
loop_
_entity_poly.entity_id
_entity_poly.type
_entity_poly.pdbx_seq_one_letter_code
_entity_poly.pdbx_strand_id
1 'polypeptide(L)'
;VMIELIDQAQKANIPASYVLFDTWFCFPASITQIKKKGLDVIAMLKKTPKMYFLYNEQMQPITEIYKQNKKRRGKSKYLLSVEITVVKDQESVPARVIFVRNKNKRKDYLALITTDMTITEDEVIRIYGKRWDIEVFFKVCKSYLRLSKECNSLSYDAMTAHTAIIFARYMMLAVESRNITDKRTLGEIFYLISDELSDITILESFQILIQLFFNALADFKLASSEQTDNFLEAFLMALPKALKEKLVLYV
;
A
#
# COMPACT_ATOMS: atom_id res chain seq x y z
N VAL A 1 10.16 9.48 19.02
CA VAL A 1 10.07 9.49 17.53
C VAL A 1 8.62 9.48 17.05
N MET A 2 7.80 8.40 17.26
CA MET A 2 6.41 8.36 16.73
C MET A 2 5.56 9.55 17.20
N ILE A 3 5.57 9.87 18.49
CA ILE A 3 4.80 10.99 19.06
C ILE A 3 5.29 12.33 18.53
N GLU A 4 6.58 12.52 18.37
CA GLU A 4 7.18 13.72 17.76
C GLU A 4 6.72 13.93 16.31
N LEU A 5 6.64 12.85 15.54
CA LEU A 5 6.11 12.92 14.16
C LEU A 5 4.63 13.33 14.14
N ILE A 6 3.83 12.83 15.10
CA ILE A 6 2.43 13.25 15.24
C ILE A 6 2.35 14.74 15.60
N ASP A 7 3.21 15.22 16.52
CA ASP A 7 3.27 16.62 16.88
C ASP A 7 3.66 17.52 15.70
N GLN A 8 4.61 17.07 14.88
CA GLN A 8 4.99 17.77 13.65
C GLN A 8 3.83 17.85 12.65
N ALA A 9 3.10 16.71 12.47
CA ALA A 9 1.95 16.68 11.59
C ALA A 9 0.82 17.61 12.06
N GLN A 10 0.54 17.65 13.38
CA GLN A 10 -0.44 18.57 13.94
C GLN A 10 -0.02 20.03 13.81
N LYS A 11 1.25 20.35 14.07
CA LYS A 11 1.81 21.70 13.85
C LYS A 11 1.73 22.14 12.38
N ALA A 12 1.88 21.21 11.46
CA ALA A 12 1.71 21.44 10.03
C ALA A 12 0.23 21.49 9.57
N ASN A 13 -0.72 21.46 10.51
CA ASN A 13 -2.15 21.46 10.25
C ASN A 13 -2.61 20.34 9.29
N ILE A 14 -1.98 19.17 9.35
CA ILE A 14 -2.41 18.01 8.56
C ILE A 14 -3.75 17.51 9.14
N PRO A 15 -4.85 17.54 8.37
CA PRO A 15 -6.15 17.11 8.86
C PRO A 15 -6.18 15.58 8.97
N ALA A 16 -6.12 15.06 10.19
CA ALA A 16 -6.21 13.64 10.47
C ALA A 16 -7.11 13.40 11.68
N SER A 17 -7.98 12.40 11.59
CA SER A 17 -8.81 11.94 12.71
C SER A 17 -8.22 10.67 13.35
N TYR A 18 -7.48 9.90 12.58
CA TYR A 18 -6.97 8.60 13.02
C TYR A 18 -5.46 8.48 12.81
N VAL A 19 -4.81 7.78 13.74
CA VAL A 19 -3.44 7.29 13.57
C VAL A 19 -3.49 5.78 13.34
N LEU A 20 -2.95 5.33 12.19
CA LEU A 20 -2.92 3.92 11.81
C LEU A 20 -1.51 3.37 11.95
N PHE A 21 -1.37 2.25 12.64
CA PHE A 21 -0.08 1.54 12.76
C PHE A 21 -0.24 0.03 12.93
N ASP A 22 0.85 -0.67 12.77
CA ASP A 22 0.92 -2.11 12.91
C ASP A 22 1.19 -2.55 14.36
N THR A 23 1.46 -3.83 14.54
CA THR A 23 1.74 -4.42 15.84
C THR A 23 3.00 -3.89 16.52
N TRP A 24 3.92 -3.27 15.76
CA TRP A 24 5.21 -2.81 16.29
C TRP A 24 5.06 -1.62 17.23
N PHE A 25 4.12 -0.73 16.93
CA PHE A 25 3.88 0.48 17.74
C PHE A 25 2.64 0.37 18.65
N CYS A 26 1.91 -0.76 18.60
CA CYS A 26 0.65 -0.92 19.30
C CYS A 26 0.86 -1.36 20.77
N PHE A 27 1.18 -0.40 21.62
CA PHE A 27 1.31 -0.57 23.07
C PHE A 27 0.33 0.34 23.82
N PRO A 28 -0.10 -0.01 25.04
CA PRO A 28 -0.97 0.83 25.85
C PRO A 28 -0.48 2.28 25.98
N ALA A 29 0.82 2.49 26.20
CA ALA A 29 1.42 3.82 26.30
C ALA A 29 1.27 4.64 24.99
N SER A 30 1.44 4.01 23.82
CA SER A 30 1.25 4.68 22.54
C SER A 30 -0.20 5.10 22.34
N ILE A 31 -1.14 4.21 22.67
CA ILE A 31 -2.58 4.46 22.54
C ILE A 31 -3.03 5.63 23.41
N THR A 32 -2.64 5.62 24.69
CA THR A 32 -3.01 6.69 25.65
C THR A 32 -2.40 8.03 25.24
N GLN A 33 -1.14 8.07 24.81
CA GLN A 33 -0.48 9.30 24.37
C GLN A 33 -1.12 9.89 23.11
N ILE A 34 -1.51 9.06 22.13
CA ILE A 34 -2.18 9.53 20.92
C ILE A 34 -3.56 10.07 21.24
N LYS A 35 -4.31 9.38 22.11
CA LYS A 35 -5.63 9.84 22.52
C LYS A 35 -5.59 11.19 23.25
N LYS A 36 -4.56 11.45 24.06
CA LYS A 36 -4.30 12.76 24.69
C LYS A 36 -4.11 13.90 23.69
N LYS A 37 -3.66 13.58 22.47
CA LYS A 37 -3.51 14.57 21.39
C LYS A 37 -4.79 14.81 20.59
N GLY A 38 -5.92 14.25 21.02
CA GLY A 38 -7.22 14.42 20.37
C GLY A 38 -7.37 13.55 19.10
N LEU A 39 -6.50 12.57 18.88
CA LEU A 39 -6.57 11.67 17.74
C LEU A 39 -7.06 10.28 18.19
N ASP A 40 -7.78 9.61 17.30
CA ASP A 40 -8.14 8.22 17.52
C ASP A 40 -7.13 7.25 16.93
N VAL A 41 -7.05 6.08 17.52
CA VAL A 41 -6.15 5.01 17.11
C VAL A 41 -6.95 3.93 16.40
N ILE A 42 -6.45 3.46 15.26
CA ILE A 42 -6.85 2.18 14.67
C ILE A 42 -5.57 1.39 14.37
N ALA A 43 -5.36 0.29 15.09
CA ALA A 43 -4.09 -0.44 15.01
C ALA A 43 -4.28 -1.96 15.10
N MET A 44 -3.24 -2.71 14.72
CA MET A 44 -3.22 -4.16 14.93
C MET A 44 -2.51 -4.49 16.25
N LEU A 45 -3.19 -5.22 17.11
CA LEU A 45 -2.65 -5.71 18.38
C LEU A 45 -1.72 -6.91 18.18
N LYS A 46 -0.60 -6.89 18.87
CA LYS A 46 0.28 -8.04 18.97
C LYS A 46 -0.31 -9.07 19.96
N LYS A 47 -0.43 -10.32 19.53
CA LYS A 47 -0.84 -11.44 20.39
C LYS A 47 0.31 -11.86 21.29
N THR A 48 0.41 -11.20 22.43
CA THR A 48 1.45 -11.47 23.43
C THR A 48 0.83 -11.64 24.81
N PRO A 49 1.33 -12.57 25.65
CA PRO A 49 0.87 -12.70 27.03
C PRO A 49 1.37 -11.57 27.95
N LYS A 50 2.21 -10.66 27.42
CA LYS A 50 2.82 -9.56 28.20
C LYS A 50 2.03 -8.25 28.12
N MET A 51 0.94 -8.21 27.36
CA MET A 51 0.11 -7.01 27.17
C MET A 51 -1.29 -7.28 27.70
N TYR A 52 -1.72 -6.50 28.68
CA TYR A 52 -2.98 -6.67 29.38
C TYR A 52 -3.91 -5.50 29.11
N PHE A 53 -5.20 -5.81 29.10
CA PHE A 53 -6.28 -4.87 28.95
C PHE A 53 -7.34 -5.13 30.02
N LEU A 54 -7.99 -4.10 30.50
CA LEU A 54 -9.08 -4.26 31.44
C LEU A 54 -10.33 -4.73 30.69
N TYR A 55 -10.81 -5.91 31.05
CA TYR A 55 -12.01 -6.54 30.50
C TYR A 55 -12.76 -7.25 31.61
N ASN A 56 -14.07 -6.94 31.77
CA ASN A 56 -14.89 -7.46 32.87
C ASN A 56 -14.19 -7.32 34.23
N GLU A 57 -13.72 -6.12 34.54
CA GLU A 57 -13.03 -5.76 35.79
C GLU A 57 -11.70 -6.51 36.06
N GLN A 58 -11.18 -7.24 35.11
CA GLN A 58 -9.94 -7.99 35.23
C GLN A 58 -8.92 -7.60 34.13
N MET A 59 -7.66 -7.54 34.52
CA MET A 59 -6.55 -7.32 33.58
C MET A 59 -6.22 -8.65 32.88
N GLN A 60 -6.51 -8.72 31.59
CA GLN A 60 -6.37 -9.93 30.78
C GLN A 60 -5.64 -9.67 29.47
N PRO A 61 -4.83 -10.64 28.98
CA PRO A 61 -4.27 -10.55 27.66
C PRO A 61 -5.34 -10.81 26.59
N ILE A 62 -5.13 -10.24 25.41
CA ILE A 62 -6.10 -10.30 24.30
C ILE A 62 -6.42 -11.75 23.88
N THR A 63 -5.49 -12.67 24.08
CA THR A 63 -5.67 -14.09 23.76
C THR A 63 -6.68 -14.78 24.68
N GLU A 64 -6.71 -14.43 25.96
CA GLU A 64 -7.68 -14.96 26.92
C GLU A 64 -9.07 -14.34 26.67
N ILE A 65 -9.12 -13.02 26.44
CA ILE A 65 -10.37 -12.34 26.05
C ILE A 65 -10.98 -13.02 24.81
N TYR A 66 -10.16 -13.36 23.81
CA TYR A 66 -10.64 -14.09 22.63
C TYR A 66 -11.19 -15.47 22.97
N LYS A 67 -10.51 -16.24 23.83
CA LYS A 67 -10.93 -17.61 24.18
C LYS A 67 -12.26 -17.65 24.94
N GLN A 68 -12.47 -16.73 25.86
CA GLN A 68 -13.66 -16.66 26.72
C GLN A 68 -14.94 -16.32 25.96
N ASN A 69 -14.85 -15.61 24.87
CA ASN A 69 -16.01 -15.10 24.15
C ASN A 69 -16.45 -16.01 23.01
N LYS A 70 -17.78 -16.09 22.79
CA LYS A 70 -18.37 -16.82 21.68
C LYS A 70 -18.10 -16.11 20.35
N LYS A 71 -17.61 -16.84 19.35
CA LYS A 71 -17.29 -16.32 18.01
C LYS A 71 -18.50 -16.37 17.10
N ARG A 72 -18.61 -15.38 16.23
CA ARG A 72 -19.58 -15.38 15.13
C ARG A 72 -19.26 -16.48 14.14
N ARG A 73 -20.28 -17.18 13.63
CA ARG A 73 -20.18 -18.20 12.60
C ARG A 73 -20.60 -17.63 11.23
N GLY A 74 -20.27 -18.33 10.16
CA GLY A 74 -20.71 -17.98 8.81
C GLY A 74 -19.78 -16.98 8.10
N LYS A 75 -20.35 -16.19 7.18
CA LYS A 75 -19.62 -15.27 6.27
C LYS A 75 -19.29 -13.90 6.88
N SER A 76 -19.43 -13.71 8.19
CA SER A 76 -19.13 -12.43 8.83
C SER A 76 -17.67 -12.01 8.59
N LYS A 77 -17.44 -10.72 8.31
CA LYS A 77 -16.09 -10.16 8.12
C LYS A 77 -15.23 -10.27 9.37
N TYR A 78 -15.85 -10.21 10.56
CA TYR A 78 -15.15 -10.37 11.83
C TYR A 78 -15.74 -11.52 12.67
N LEU A 79 -14.92 -12.06 13.56
CA LEU A 79 -15.24 -13.20 14.41
C LEU A 79 -15.87 -12.78 15.75
N LEU A 80 -15.42 -11.66 16.28
CA LEU A 80 -15.78 -11.17 17.60
C LEU A 80 -15.46 -9.68 17.68
N SER A 81 -16.29 -8.92 18.39
CA SER A 81 -16.04 -7.55 18.79
C SER A 81 -16.28 -7.44 20.28
N VAL A 82 -15.36 -6.84 21.01
CA VAL A 82 -15.42 -6.66 22.46
C VAL A 82 -14.96 -5.25 22.84
N GLU A 83 -15.59 -4.69 23.83
CA GLU A 83 -15.15 -3.45 24.46
C GLU A 83 -14.18 -3.76 25.60
N ILE A 84 -13.13 -3.00 25.66
CA ILE A 84 -12.08 -3.10 26.66
C ILE A 84 -11.66 -1.71 27.13
N THR A 85 -10.88 -1.64 28.19
CA THR A 85 -10.21 -0.40 28.56
C THR A 85 -8.70 -0.60 28.49
N VAL A 86 -8.03 0.28 27.77
CA VAL A 86 -6.57 0.38 27.74
C VAL A 86 -6.15 1.17 28.98
N VAL A 87 -5.40 0.53 29.87
CA VAL A 87 -4.91 1.16 31.10
C VAL A 87 -3.39 1.29 31.03
N LYS A 88 -2.90 2.49 31.27
CA LYS A 88 -1.46 2.77 31.38
C LYS A 88 -1.21 3.89 32.39
N ASP A 89 -0.40 3.60 33.38
CA ASP A 89 -0.15 4.45 34.54
C ASP A 89 -1.49 4.79 35.25
N GLN A 90 -1.90 6.01 35.34
CA GLN A 90 -3.20 6.43 35.89
C GLN A 90 -4.25 6.75 34.80
N GLU A 91 -3.92 6.47 33.54
CA GLU A 91 -4.76 6.75 32.39
C GLU A 91 -5.59 5.55 31.98
N SER A 92 -6.84 5.78 31.64
CA SER A 92 -7.73 4.77 31.10
C SER A 92 -8.41 5.29 29.83
N VAL A 93 -8.36 4.51 28.77
CA VAL A 93 -8.94 4.85 27.46
C VAL A 93 -9.87 3.72 27.04
N PRO A 94 -11.17 3.98 26.87
CA PRO A 94 -12.08 2.99 26.31
C PRO A 94 -11.67 2.66 24.87
N ALA A 95 -11.75 1.40 24.53
CA ALA A 95 -11.38 0.91 23.21
C ALA A 95 -12.22 -0.31 22.85
N ARG A 96 -12.33 -0.57 21.54
CA ARG A 96 -12.99 -1.76 21.01
C ARG A 96 -11.97 -2.61 20.28
N VAL A 97 -11.99 -3.91 20.54
CA VAL A 97 -11.15 -4.88 19.83
C VAL A 97 -12.00 -5.74 18.92
N ILE A 98 -11.61 -5.78 17.65
CA ILE A 98 -12.28 -6.51 16.60
C ILE A 98 -11.37 -7.63 16.12
N PHE A 99 -11.82 -8.86 16.28
CA PHE A 99 -11.09 -10.06 15.84
C PHE A 99 -11.52 -10.43 14.43
N VAL A 100 -10.59 -10.33 13.48
CA VAL A 100 -10.82 -10.57 12.06
C VAL A 100 -10.20 -11.89 11.65
N ARG A 101 -10.81 -12.59 10.68
CA ARG A 101 -10.26 -13.84 10.12
C ARG A 101 -8.92 -13.56 9.45
N ASN A 102 -7.93 -14.36 9.78
CA ASN A 102 -6.66 -14.34 9.07
C ASN A 102 -6.81 -15.12 7.75
N LYS A 103 -6.75 -14.41 6.61
CA LYS A 103 -6.88 -15.03 5.29
C LYS A 103 -5.75 -16.03 4.98
N ASN A 104 -4.56 -15.77 5.52
CA ASN A 104 -3.36 -16.58 5.27
C ASN A 104 -3.25 -17.80 6.19
N LYS A 105 -3.93 -17.77 7.35
CA LYS A 105 -3.89 -18.85 8.36
C LYS A 105 -5.29 -19.11 8.87
N ARG A 106 -5.97 -20.10 8.31
CA ARG A 106 -7.40 -20.39 8.56
C ARG A 106 -7.80 -20.59 10.03
N LYS A 107 -6.87 -21.05 10.88
CA LYS A 107 -7.10 -21.27 12.33
C LYS A 107 -6.69 -20.06 13.19
N ASP A 108 -6.20 -18.98 12.57
CA ASP A 108 -5.68 -17.80 13.25
C ASP A 108 -6.58 -16.59 13.03
N TYR A 109 -6.38 -15.56 13.84
CA TYR A 109 -7.10 -14.29 13.75
C TYR A 109 -6.12 -13.12 13.81
N LEU A 110 -6.57 -11.99 13.31
CA LEU A 110 -5.96 -10.68 13.53
C LEU A 110 -6.82 -9.92 14.54
N ALA A 111 -6.21 -9.17 15.44
CA ALA A 111 -6.92 -8.34 16.40
C ALA A 111 -6.66 -6.88 16.08
N LEU A 112 -7.69 -6.15 15.68
CA LEU A 112 -7.67 -4.70 15.47
C LEU A 112 -8.22 -4.01 16.69
N ILE A 113 -7.61 -2.91 17.12
CA ILE A 113 -8.10 -2.05 18.19
C ILE A 113 -8.47 -0.70 17.63
N THR A 114 -9.55 -0.13 18.14
CA THR A 114 -9.92 1.27 17.89
C THR A 114 -10.27 1.96 19.21
N THR A 115 -9.90 3.23 19.32
CA THR A 115 -10.33 4.11 20.43
C THR A 115 -11.57 4.92 20.08
N ASP A 116 -11.96 4.93 18.82
CA ASP A 116 -13.24 5.50 18.40
C ASP A 116 -14.34 4.47 18.61
N MET A 117 -15.20 4.74 19.60
CA MET A 117 -16.30 3.87 19.97
C MET A 117 -17.55 4.09 19.10
N THR A 118 -17.56 5.10 18.24
CA THR A 118 -18.73 5.51 17.45
C THR A 118 -18.82 4.80 16.10
N ILE A 119 -17.67 4.41 15.52
CA ILE A 119 -17.62 3.76 14.21
C ILE A 119 -17.92 2.27 14.28
N THR A 120 -18.43 1.72 13.18
CA THR A 120 -18.76 0.29 13.07
C THR A 120 -17.52 -0.57 12.89
N GLU A 121 -17.61 -1.87 13.19
CA GLU A 121 -16.54 -2.82 13.01
C GLU A 121 -16.10 -2.93 11.54
N ASP A 122 -17.03 -2.88 10.61
CA ASP A 122 -16.74 -2.90 9.17
C ASP A 122 -15.95 -1.66 8.74
N GLU A 123 -16.26 -0.51 9.33
CA GLU A 123 -15.55 0.75 9.07
C GLU A 123 -14.13 0.71 9.64
N VAL A 124 -13.94 0.18 10.85
CA VAL A 124 -12.61 -0.04 11.43
C VAL A 124 -11.75 -0.89 10.50
N ILE A 125 -12.30 -2.00 9.99
CA ILE A 125 -11.60 -2.90 9.07
C ILE A 125 -11.24 -2.16 7.77
N ARG A 126 -12.17 -1.36 7.23
CA ARG A 126 -11.98 -0.58 6.01
C ARG A 126 -10.89 0.49 6.18
N ILE A 127 -10.96 1.25 7.28
CA ILE A 127 -9.97 2.31 7.57
C ILE A 127 -8.59 1.69 7.82
N TYR A 128 -8.51 0.61 8.60
CA TYR A 128 -7.23 -0.06 8.83
C TYR A 128 -6.60 -0.58 7.52
N GLY A 129 -7.42 -0.98 6.56
CA GLY A 129 -6.96 -1.39 5.23
C GLY A 129 -6.14 -0.31 4.52
N LYS A 130 -6.43 0.97 4.73
CA LYS A 130 -5.68 2.10 4.17
C LYS A 130 -4.24 2.20 4.67
N ARG A 131 -3.89 1.53 5.79
CA ARG A 131 -2.48 1.44 6.22
C ARG A 131 -1.58 0.85 5.14
N TRP A 132 -2.14 -0.02 4.28
CA TRP A 132 -1.40 -0.60 3.16
C TRP A 132 -0.93 0.42 2.13
N ASP A 133 -1.54 1.60 2.08
CA ASP A 133 -1.19 2.66 1.12
C ASP A 133 0.26 3.14 1.33
N ILE A 134 0.82 3.03 2.54
CA ILE A 134 2.23 3.35 2.80
C ILE A 134 3.18 2.37 2.10
N GLU A 135 2.79 1.09 2.00
CA GLU A 135 3.58 0.07 1.31
C GLU A 135 3.52 0.27 -0.20
N VAL A 136 2.34 0.64 -0.72
CA VAL A 136 2.16 1.04 -2.12
C VAL A 136 2.99 2.29 -2.45
N PHE A 137 2.96 3.30 -1.57
CA PHE A 137 3.79 4.50 -1.69
C PHE A 137 5.27 4.16 -1.84
N PHE A 138 5.84 3.39 -0.91
CA PHE A 138 7.24 3.00 -0.99
C PHE A 138 7.55 2.13 -2.21
N LYS A 139 6.63 1.27 -2.63
CA LYS A 139 6.76 0.48 -3.85
C LYS A 139 6.90 1.40 -5.07
N VAL A 140 6.01 2.38 -5.22
CA VAL A 140 6.05 3.36 -6.32
C VAL A 140 7.36 4.16 -6.28
N CYS A 141 7.73 4.70 -5.12
CA CYS A 141 8.96 5.46 -4.95
C CYS A 141 10.21 4.65 -5.34
N LYS A 142 10.26 3.37 -5.00
CA LYS A 142 11.40 2.51 -5.32
C LYS A 142 11.40 2.02 -6.76
N SER A 143 10.23 1.67 -7.31
CA SER A 143 10.14 1.04 -8.64
C SER A 143 10.19 2.06 -9.77
N TYR A 144 9.47 3.17 -9.64
CA TYR A 144 9.36 4.18 -10.70
C TYR A 144 10.22 5.41 -10.44
N LEU A 145 10.24 5.91 -9.19
CA LEU A 145 10.93 7.15 -8.85
C LEU A 145 12.37 6.94 -8.37
N ARG A 146 12.87 5.71 -8.42
CA ARG A 146 14.27 5.31 -8.17
C ARG A 146 14.84 5.74 -6.80
N LEU A 147 14.00 5.75 -5.77
CA LEU A 147 14.36 6.18 -4.41
C LEU A 147 15.67 5.55 -3.88
N SER A 148 15.95 4.30 -4.27
CA SER A 148 17.12 3.55 -3.78
C SER A 148 18.24 3.38 -4.82
N LYS A 149 18.13 3.98 -6.01
CA LYS A 149 19.07 3.72 -7.12
C LYS A 149 19.89 4.92 -7.58
N GLU A 150 19.36 6.14 -7.44
CA GLU A 150 19.98 7.34 -8.04
C GLU A 150 20.81 8.17 -7.07
N CYS A 151 20.73 7.93 -5.76
CA CYS A 151 21.54 8.65 -4.79
C CYS A 151 22.75 7.81 -4.37
N ASN A 152 23.91 8.14 -4.91
CA ASN A 152 25.19 7.53 -4.55
C ASN A 152 25.97 8.35 -3.52
N SER A 153 25.37 9.40 -2.95
CA SER A 153 26.00 10.25 -1.94
C SER A 153 25.96 9.61 -0.56
N LEU A 154 27.04 9.76 0.20
CA LEU A 154 27.12 9.43 1.62
C LEU A 154 26.72 10.62 2.52
N SER A 155 26.47 11.79 1.93
CA SER A 155 26.03 12.98 2.68
C SER A 155 24.58 12.83 3.12
N TYR A 156 24.32 13.06 4.40
CA TYR A 156 22.96 13.10 4.96
C TYR A 156 22.07 14.13 4.26
N ASP A 157 22.60 15.31 3.99
CA ASP A 157 21.84 16.38 3.33
C ASP A 157 21.47 16.01 1.89
N ALA A 158 22.40 15.40 1.15
CA ALA A 158 22.13 14.94 -0.21
C ALA A 158 21.05 13.82 -0.23
N MET A 159 21.13 12.86 0.70
CA MET A 159 20.13 11.82 0.83
C MET A 159 18.76 12.38 1.21
N THR A 160 18.73 13.38 2.11
CA THR A 160 17.49 14.05 2.52
C THR A 160 16.88 14.84 1.36
N ALA A 161 17.70 15.60 0.62
CA ALA A 161 17.25 16.33 -0.56
C ALA A 161 16.71 15.39 -1.65
N HIS A 162 17.42 14.31 -1.95
CA HIS A 162 16.97 13.30 -2.90
C HIS A 162 15.62 12.70 -2.49
N THR A 163 15.48 12.30 -1.22
CA THR A 163 14.22 11.76 -0.69
C THR A 163 13.07 12.75 -0.80
N ALA A 164 13.31 14.02 -0.47
CA ALA A 164 12.32 15.08 -0.58
C ALA A 164 11.85 15.29 -2.03
N ILE A 165 12.77 15.27 -2.99
CA ILE A 165 12.44 15.36 -4.43
C ILE A 165 11.58 14.16 -4.88
N ILE A 166 11.95 12.95 -4.48
CA ILE A 166 11.17 11.74 -4.80
C ILE A 166 9.76 11.83 -4.23
N PHE A 167 9.62 12.28 -2.99
CA PHE A 167 8.30 12.41 -2.36
C PHE A 167 7.46 13.51 -3.03
N ALA A 168 8.08 14.62 -3.44
CA ALA A 168 7.41 15.66 -4.21
C ALA A 168 6.91 15.12 -5.57
N ARG A 169 7.75 14.37 -6.29
CA ARG A 169 7.35 13.70 -7.55
C ARG A 169 6.18 12.73 -7.32
N TYR A 170 6.22 11.93 -6.25
CA TYR A 170 5.10 11.06 -5.90
C TYR A 170 3.81 11.83 -5.65
N MET A 171 3.88 12.95 -4.92
CA MET A 171 2.69 13.78 -4.65
C MET A 171 2.09 14.32 -5.94
N MET A 172 2.90 14.76 -6.90
CA MET A 172 2.43 15.21 -8.21
C MET A 172 1.69 14.08 -8.96
N LEU A 173 2.28 12.89 -9.02
CA LEU A 173 1.64 11.71 -9.62
C LEU A 173 0.35 11.32 -8.90
N ALA A 174 0.34 11.40 -7.57
CA ALA A 174 -0.85 11.07 -6.77
C ALA A 174 -1.98 12.07 -6.97
N VAL A 175 -1.67 13.35 -7.18
CA VAL A 175 -2.67 14.37 -7.52
C VAL A 175 -3.25 14.08 -8.91
N GLU A 176 -2.41 13.81 -9.89
CA GLU A 176 -2.85 13.49 -11.25
C GLU A 176 -3.72 12.22 -11.28
N SER A 177 -3.33 11.17 -10.54
CA SER A 177 -4.08 9.93 -10.46
C SER A 177 -5.47 10.04 -9.81
N ARG A 178 -5.74 11.14 -9.09
CA ARG A 178 -7.07 11.42 -8.50
C ARG A 178 -8.09 11.94 -9.49
N ASN A 179 -7.67 12.22 -10.72
CA ASN A 179 -8.62 12.55 -11.77
C ASN A 179 -9.53 11.35 -12.01
N ILE A 180 -10.84 11.50 -11.70
CA ILE A 180 -11.83 10.41 -11.68
C ILE A 180 -12.00 9.80 -13.09
N THR A 181 -11.70 10.53 -14.14
CA THR A 181 -11.78 10.07 -15.51
C THR A 181 -10.58 9.24 -15.96
N ASP A 182 -9.48 9.31 -15.21
CA ASP A 182 -8.24 8.59 -15.53
C ASP A 182 -8.18 7.24 -14.81
N LYS A 183 -8.22 6.16 -15.57
CA LYS A 183 -8.16 4.77 -15.06
C LYS A 183 -6.74 4.20 -15.03
N ARG A 184 -5.73 4.98 -15.44
CA ARG A 184 -4.35 4.53 -15.49
C ARG A 184 -3.78 4.31 -14.10
N THR A 185 -2.85 3.38 -13.99
CA THR A 185 -2.06 3.17 -12.76
C THR A 185 -1.03 4.29 -12.57
N LEU A 186 -0.53 4.45 -11.35
CA LEU A 186 0.55 5.43 -11.08
C LEU A 186 1.79 5.20 -11.95
N GLY A 187 2.08 3.94 -12.32
CA GLY A 187 3.18 3.62 -13.22
C GLY A 187 2.93 4.11 -14.64
N GLU A 188 1.74 3.90 -15.19
CA GLU A 188 1.37 4.38 -16.52
C GLU A 188 1.37 5.90 -16.60
N ILE A 189 0.89 6.58 -15.55
CA ILE A 189 0.94 8.04 -15.45
C ILE A 189 2.40 8.52 -15.38
N PHE A 190 3.26 7.84 -14.62
CA PHE A 190 4.68 8.15 -14.53
C PHE A 190 5.34 8.14 -15.91
N TYR A 191 5.18 7.06 -16.66
CA TYR A 191 5.79 6.94 -17.99
C TYR A 191 5.23 7.95 -19.00
N LEU A 192 3.95 8.30 -18.90
CA LEU A 192 3.35 9.32 -19.73
C LEU A 192 3.93 10.72 -19.46
N ILE A 193 4.08 11.08 -18.15
CA ILE A 193 4.53 12.43 -17.76
C ILE A 193 6.03 12.60 -17.94
N SER A 194 6.81 11.56 -17.65
CA SER A 194 8.27 11.62 -17.70
C SER A 194 8.84 11.33 -19.09
N ASP A 195 8.00 10.87 -20.03
CA ASP A 195 8.43 10.35 -21.33
C ASP A 195 9.56 9.31 -21.22
N GLU A 196 9.60 8.63 -20.07
CA GLU A 196 10.55 7.57 -19.78
C GLU A 196 9.94 6.21 -20.17
N LEU A 197 10.70 5.41 -20.87
CA LEU A 197 10.37 4.01 -21.08
C LEU A 197 10.64 3.22 -19.78
N SER A 198 9.81 2.22 -19.51
CA SER A 198 10.06 1.25 -18.44
C SER A 198 11.40 0.55 -18.64
N ASP A 199 11.99 -0.01 -17.57
CA ASP A 199 13.16 -0.92 -17.66
C ASP A 199 12.75 -2.17 -18.48
N ILE A 200 12.64 -2.02 -19.77
CA ILE A 200 12.34 -3.09 -20.73
C ILE A 200 13.63 -3.70 -21.22
N THR A 201 13.62 -5.00 -21.46
CA THR A 201 14.74 -5.68 -22.10
C THR A 201 14.90 -5.18 -23.55
N ILE A 202 16.10 -5.29 -24.11
CA ILE A 202 16.35 -4.98 -25.51
C ILE A 202 15.35 -5.72 -26.44
N LEU A 203 15.00 -6.94 -26.07
CA LEU A 203 14.04 -7.74 -26.82
C LEU A 203 12.62 -7.16 -26.79
N GLU A 204 12.14 -6.75 -25.62
CA GLU A 204 10.83 -6.09 -25.47
C GLU A 204 10.78 -4.76 -26.19
N SER A 205 11.87 -3.96 -26.09
CA SER A 205 12.00 -2.71 -26.86
C SER A 205 11.88 -2.95 -28.36
N PHE A 206 12.56 -4.00 -28.85
CA PHE A 206 12.54 -4.37 -30.24
C PHE A 206 11.15 -4.83 -30.72
N GLN A 207 10.43 -5.59 -29.89
CA GLN A 207 9.04 -5.99 -30.16
C GLN A 207 8.12 -4.76 -30.30
N ILE A 208 8.23 -3.81 -29.36
CA ILE A 208 7.45 -2.57 -29.39
C ILE A 208 7.75 -1.77 -30.65
N LEU A 209 9.00 -1.61 -31.00
CA LEU A 209 9.40 -0.87 -32.22
C LEU A 209 8.86 -1.52 -33.48
N ILE A 210 8.91 -2.83 -33.60
CA ILE A 210 8.34 -3.57 -34.72
C ILE A 210 6.83 -3.33 -34.79
N GLN A 211 6.13 -3.47 -33.66
CA GLN A 211 4.68 -3.27 -33.61
C GLN A 211 4.29 -1.83 -34.02
N LEU A 212 5.00 -0.83 -33.50
CA LEU A 212 4.78 0.57 -33.87
C LEU A 212 5.03 0.84 -35.35
N PHE A 213 6.05 0.21 -35.94
CA PHE A 213 6.35 0.32 -37.35
C PHE A 213 5.23 -0.24 -38.23
N PHE A 214 4.69 -1.42 -37.89
CA PHE A 214 3.57 -2.00 -38.65
C PHE A 214 2.30 -1.19 -38.47
N ASN A 215 2.00 -0.68 -37.28
CA ASN A 215 0.88 0.21 -37.06
C ASN A 215 1.00 1.48 -37.93
N ALA A 216 2.18 2.09 -37.99
CA ALA A 216 2.42 3.25 -38.82
C ALA A 216 2.24 2.95 -40.32
N LEU A 217 2.72 1.80 -40.82
CA LEU A 217 2.48 1.39 -42.22
C LEU A 217 0.99 1.27 -42.52
N ALA A 218 0.20 0.70 -41.60
CA ALA A 218 -1.24 0.58 -41.77
C ALA A 218 -1.95 1.95 -41.74
N ASP A 219 -1.60 2.80 -40.77
CA ASP A 219 -2.21 4.12 -40.60
C ASP A 219 -1.97 5.04 -41.78
N PHE A 220 -0.76 5.03 -42.32
CA PHE A 220 -0.42 5.82 -43.52
C PHE A 220 -0.80 5.17 -44.85
N LYS A 221 -1.41 3.97 -44.80
CA LYS A 221 -1.79 3.18 -45.98
C LYS A 221 -0.64 3.01 -46.99
N LEU A 222 0.58 2.89 -46.48
CA LEU A 222 1.80 2.72 -47.29
C LEU A 222 1.94 1.31 -47.88
N ALA A 223 1.24 0.35 -47.30
CA ALA A 223 1.17 -1.02 -47.77
C ALA A 223 -0.25 -1.59 -47.57
N SER A 224 -0.67 -2.50 -48.44
CA SER A 224 -1.90 -3.26 -48.22
C SER A 224 -1.70 -4.26 -47.09
N SER A 225 -2.81 -4.74 -46.51
CA SER A 225 -2.76 -5.76 -45.44
C SER A 225 -1.94 -6.98 -45.90
N GLU A 226 -2.19 -7.47 -47.12
CA GLU A 226 -1.48 -8.60 -47.71
C GLU A 226 0.02 -8.35 -47.87
N GLN A 227 0.41 -7.13 -48.26
CA GLN A 227 1.83 -6.74 -48.38
C GLN A 227 2.49 -6.67 -46.99
N THR A 228 1.78 -6.18 -45.99
CA THR A 228 2.27 -6.09 -44.60
C THR A 228 2.50 -7.49 -44.02
N ASP A 229 1.54 -8.38 -44.24
CA ASP A 229 1.61 -9.78 -43.76
C ASP A 229 2.75 -10.53 -44.43
N ASN A 230 2.90 -10.41 -45.77
CA ASN A 230 4.01 -11.00 -46.51
C ASN A 230 5.38 -10.48 -46.06
N PHE A 231 5.48 -9.18 -45.80
CA PHE A 231 6.71 -8.57 -45.29
C PHE A 231 7.04 -9.06 -43.88
N LEU A 232 6.05 -9.15 -42.98
CA LEU A 232 6.21 -9.66 -41.64
C LEU A 232 6.68 -11.12 -41.64
N GLU A 233 6.09 -11.97 -42.48
CA GLU A 233 6.48 -13.36 -42.62
C GLU A 233 7.92 -13.50 -43.15
N ALA A 234 8.27 -12.75 -44.18
CA ALA A 234 9.63 -12.72 -44.70
C ALA A 234 10.66 -12.22 -43.69
N PHE A 235 10.29 -11.17 -42.92
CA PHE A 235 11.11 -10.65 -41.82
C PHE A 235 11.32 -11.67 -40.73
N LEU A 236 10.26 -12.34 -40.27
CA LEU A 236 10.35 -13.40 -39.26
C LEU A 236 11.19 -14.58 -39.75
N MET A 237 11.07 -14.93 -41.04
CA MET A 237 11.90 -15.99 -41.61
C MET A 237 13.39 -15.63 -41.65
N ALA A 238 13.74 -14.38 -41.86
CA ALA A 238 15.12 -13.90 -41.91
C ALA A 238 15.78 -13.81 -40.52
N LEU A 239 15.00 -13.81 -39.42
CA LEU A 239 15.56 -13.70 -38.08
C LEU A 239 16.33 -14.96 -37.65
N PRO A 240 17.43 -14.82 -36.88
CA PRO A 240 18.09 -15.93 -36.24
C PRO A 240 17.13 -16.73 -35.33
N LYS A 241 17.29 -18.05 -35.30
CA LYS A 241 16.43 -18.97 -34.54
C LYS A 241 16.25 -18.54 -33.07
N ALA A 242 17.32 -18.10 -32.43
CA ALA A 242 17.32 -17.64 -31.02
C ALA A 242 16.45 -16.40 -30.78
N LEU A 243 16.25 -15.55 -31.80
CA LEU A 243 15.34 -14.40 -31.71
C LEU A 243 13.91 -14.79 -32.06
N LYS A 244 13.70 -15.69 -33.03
CA LYS A 244 12.36 -16.20 -33.38
C LYS A 244 11.64 -16.81 -32.18
N GLU A 245 12.33 -17.60 -31.38
CA GLU A 245 11.76 -18.30 -30.21
C GLU A 245 11.38 -17.36 -29.08
N LYS A 246 11.89 -16.14 -29.07
CA LYS A 246 11.67 -15.15 -28.00
C LYS A 246 10.77 -13.97 -28.41
N LEU A 247 10.57 -13.76 -29.70
CA LEU A 247 9.69 -12.71 -30.20
C LEU A 247 8.25 -13.22 -30.26
N VAL A 248 7.40 -12.69 -29.42
CA VAL A 248 5.94 -12.90 -29.49
C VAL A 248 5.36 -11.64 -30.12
N LEU A 249 5.14 -11.67 -31.45
CA LEU A 249 4.44 -10.60 -32.17
C LEU A 249 2.96 -10.97 -32.22
N TYR A 250 2.13 -10.11 -31.65
CA TYR A 250 0.68 -10.21 -31.78
C TYR A 250 0.31 -9.57 -33.13
N VAL A 251 -0.02 -10.42 -34.11
CA VAL A 251 -0.57 -10.03 -35.41
C VAL A 251 -2.09 -10.02 -35.32
#